data_3f8da03d945a5ff1a457508e57e17e64
#
_entry.id   3f8da03d945a5ff1a457508e57e17e64
#
_cell.length_a   1.000
_cell.length_b   1.000
_cell.length_c   1.000
_cell.angle_alpha   90.00
_cell.angle_beta   90.00
_cell.angle_gamma   90.00
#
_symmetry.space_group_name_H-M   'P 1'
#
loop_
_entity.id
_entity.type
_entity.pdbx_description
1 polymer ?
#
loop_
_entity_poly.entity_id
_entity_poly.type
_entity_poly.pdbx_seq_one_letter_code
_entity_poly.pdbx_strand_id
1 'polypeptide(L)'
;MLTGLRNMDGRKAEVVISEGDKSKLPPGIQNKIGDKPLIQLTLLIDGKQTDWKNSGAPVTVSIPYKPTPQELRNPQGIVVWYIDGDGRAVSVPNGKYDPRTGMVTFTTTHFSDYAVAYNPVEFGDVAEGAWYYGAVSFIAAREITNGTGGGNYSPEAGLTRGEFIVLMMRAYGIDPDENPAGNFADAGDTYYTGYLAAAKRLGISAGVGSNLYAPDNQITRQEMFTLLYNALKVIEQLPEGILGKALTDFADSGDVAAWATEAMTLLVETGTVSGSGGRLNPTGTTTRAEMAQVLYNLLGK
;
A
#
# COMPACT_ATOMS: atom_id res chain seq x y z
N MET A 1 -2.86 -23.78 1.12
CA MET A 1 -2.39 -24.63 2.24
C MET A 1 -1.69 -23.71 3.23
N LEU A 2 -2.06 -23.70 4.51
CA LEU A 2 -1.47 -22.81 5.53
C LEU A 2 -0.03 -23.23 5.84
N THR A 3 0.95 -22.74 5.11
CA THR A 3 2.36 -23.14 5.22
C THR A 3 3.07 -22.71 6.51
N GLY A 4 2.42 -21.90 7.35
CA GLY A 4 2.98 -21.41 8.63
C GLY A 4 2.79 -22.33 9.84
N LEU A 5 2.11 -23.48 9.69
CA LEU A 5 1.84 -24.42 10.77
C LEU A 5 2.85 -25.59 10.73
N ARG A 6 4.13 -25.29 10.93
CA ARG A 6 5.15 -26.33 11.12
C ARG A 6 5.00 -26.99 12.51
N ASN A 7 5.01 -28.31 12.59
CA ASN A 7 4.82 -29.17 13.76
C ASN A 7 3.36 -29.30 14.27
N MET A 8 2.44 -29.59 13.34
CA MET A 8 1.05 -29.94 13.66
C MET A 8 0.84 -31.45 13.78
N ASP A 9 1.84 -32.24 14.16
CA ASP A 9 1.76 -33.69 14.23
C ASP A 9 0.49 -34.15 14.98
N GLY A 10 -0.55 -34.49 14.22
CA GLY A 10 -1.85 -34.95 14.73
C GLY A 10 -2.80 -33.85 15.25
N ARG A 11 -2.42 -32.56 15.21
CA ARG A 11 -3.32 -31.46 15.62
C ARG A 11 -4.22 -31.00 14.46
N LYS A 12 -5.47 -30.66 14.82
CA LYS A 12 -6.43 -30.10 13.87
C LYS A 12 -6.35 -28.58 13.88
N ALA A 13 -6.00 -27.99 12.72
CA ALA A 13 -6.08 -26.53 12.53
C ALA A 13 -7.30 -26.19 11.66
N GLU A 14 -8.09 -25.23 12.11
CA GLU A 14 -9.26 -24.72 11.40
C GLU A 14 -9.17 -23.19 11.30
N VAL A 15 -9.38 -22.65 10.11
CA VAL A 15 -9.63 -21.23 9.91
C VAL A 15 -11.14 -21.03 9.87
N VAL A 16 -11.62 -20.21 10.78
CA VAL A 16 -13.06 -19.90 10.89
C VAL A 16 -13.27 -18.45 10.44
N ILE A 17 -14.26 -18.27 9.57
CA ILE A 17 -14.79 -16.97 9.19
C ILE A 17 -16.20 -16.89 9.74
N SER A 18 -16.45 -15.94 10.61
CA SER A 18 -17.77 -15.70 11.22
C SER A 18 -18.19 -14.25 11.07
N GLU A 19 -19.44 -13.95 11.29
CA GLU A 19 -19.91 -12.58 11.45
C GLU A 19 -19.30 -11.97 12.71
N GLY A 20 -18.77 -10.75 12.60
CA GLY A 20 -18.21 -10.01 13.72
C GLY A 20 -19.30 -9.33 14.56
N ASP A 21 -19.03 -9.13 15.83
CA ASP A 21 -19.95 -8.48 16.76
C ASP A 21 -19.74 -6.96 16.79
N LYS A 22 -20.53 -6.23 16.00
CA LYS A 22 -20.47 -4.77 15.93
C LYS A 22 -20.73 -4.08 17.28
N SER A 23 -21.45 -4.71 18.20
CA SER A 23 -21.77 -4.12 19.50
C SER A 23 -20.54 -3.94 20.41
N LYS A 24 -19.46 -4.69 20.11
CA LYS A 24 -18.17 -4.59 20.81
C LYS A 24 -17.28 -3.46 20.31
N LEU A 25 -17.61 -2.88 19.16
CA LEU A 25 -16.82 -1.80 18.57
C LEU A 25 -17.11 -0.45 19.24
N PRO A 26 -16.15 0.48 19.26
CA PRO A 26 -16.41 1.85 19.70
C PRO A 26 -17.53 2.50 18.87
N PRO A 27 -18.39 3.35 19.46
CA PRO A 27 -19.54 3.93 18.77
C PRO A 27 -19.17 4.69 17.48
N GLY A 28 -18.02 5.36 17.45
CA GLY A 28 -17.54 6.06 16.26
C GLY A 28 -17.23 5.12 15.09
N ILE A 29 -16.73 3.91 15.36
CA ILE A 29 -16.48 2.87 14.35
C ILE A 29 -17.79 2.23 13.91
N GLN A 30 -18.70 1.91 14.87
CA GLN A 30 -20.02 1.38 14.55
C GLN A 30 -20.77 2.29 13.56
N ASN A 31 -20.77 3.61 13.79
CA ASN A 31 -21.42 4.57 12.91
C ASN A 31 -20.79 4.63 11.51
N LYS A 32 -19.47 4.51 11.39
CA LYS A 32 -18.76 4.52 10.10
C LYS A 32 -19.01 3.24 9.30
N ILE A 33 -19.03 2.09 9.96
CA ILE A 33 -19.32 0.79 9.33
C ILE A 33 -20.82 0.70 8.98
N GLY A 34 -21.71 1.11 9.88
CA GLY A 34 -23.16 1.00 9.70
C GLY A 34 -23.58 -0.45 9.43
N ASP A 35 -24.38 -0.67 8.39
CA ASP A 35 -24.87 -2.00 8.01
C ASP A 35 -23.88 -2.85 7.18
N LYS A 36 -22.70 -2.28 6.85
CA LYS A 36 -21.69 -2.98 6.04
C LYS A 36 -21.14 -4.22 6.77
N PRO A 37 -20.63 -5.21 6.01
CA PRO A 37 -20.09 -6.44 6.59
C PRO A 37 -18.97 -6.18 7.60
N LEU A 38 -19.05 -6.88 8.74
CA LEU A 38 -17.96 -7.09 9.69
C LEU A 38 -17.76 -8.58 9.81
N ILE A 39 -16.57 -9.08 9.54
CA ILE A 39 -16.21 -10.49 9.68
C ILE A 39 -15.11 -10.64 10.72
N GLN A 40 -15.13 -11.77 11.41
CA GLN A 40 -14.05 -12.20 12.30
C GLN A 40 -13.30 -13.37 11.67
N LEU A 41 -11.98 -13.25 11.57
CA LEU A 41 -11.08 -14.34 11.20
C LEU A 41 -10.46 -14.93 12.47
N THR A 42 -10.55 -16.25 12.64
CA THR A 42 -10.03 -16.94 13.80
C THR A 42 -9.29 -18.21 13.39
N LEU A 43 -8.13 -18.47 14.00
CA LEU A 43 -7.47 -19.76 13.92
C LEU A 43 -7.85 -20.57 15.15
N LEU A 44 -8.36 -21.78 14.94
CA LEU A 44 -8.57 -22.76 16.00
C LEU A 44 -7.53 -23.88 15.85
N ILE A 45 -6.84 -24.22 16.95
CA ILE A 45 -5.96 -25.38 17.04
C ILE A 45 -6.55 -26.31 18.10
N ASP A 46 -6.97 -27.51 17.69
CA ASP A 46 -7.69 -28.47 18.54
C ASP A 46 -8.91 -27.83 19.24
N GLY A 47 -9.66 -26.99 18.51
CA GLY A 47 -10.83 -26.26 18.98
C GLY A 47 -10.55 -25.07 19.90
N LYS A 48 -9.28 -24.71 20.15
CA LYS A 48 -8.91 -23.52 20.93
C LYS A 48 -8.47 -22.39 20.03
N GLN A 49 -9.01 -21.19 20.27
CA GLN A 49 -8.61 -19.98 19.58
C GLN A 49 -7.12 -19.70 19.84
N THR A 50 -6.41 -19.40 18.76
CA THR A 50 -4.97 -19.14 18.76
C THR A 50 -4.73 -17.89 17.92
N ASP A 51 -3.90 -16.98 18.43
CA ASP A 51 -3.47 -15.84 17.67
C ASP A 51 -2.61 -16.29 16.48
N TRP A 52 -2.88 -15.69 15.33
CA TRP A 52 -2.12 -15.98 14.13
C TRP A 52 -1.60 -14.70 13.49
N LYS A 53 -0.28 -14.62 13.36
CA LYS A 53 0.42 -13.60 12.61
C LYS A 53 1.60 -14.25 11.89
N ASN A 54 1.59 -14.19 10.55
CA ASN A 54 2.64 -14.80 9.73
C ASN A 54 2.80 -14.04 8.41
N SER A 55 3.86 -13.24 8.30
CA SER A 55 4.18 -12.48 7.10
C SER A 55 4.51 -13.36 5.89
N GLY A 56 5.08 -14.55 6.13
CA GLY A 56 5.43 -15.51 5.09
C GLY A 56 4.26 -16.39 4.61
N ALA A 57 3.03 -16.18 5.13
CA ALA A 57 1.85 -16.96 4.72
C ALA A 57 0.61 -16.06 4.60
N PRO A 58 0.59 -15.11 3.66
CA PRO A 58 -0.56 -14.24 3.48
C PRO A 58 -1.82 -15.01 3.08
N VAL A 59 -2.97 -14.58 3.60
CA VAL A 59 -4.28 -15.16 3.32
C VAL A 59 -5.13 -14.14 2.59
N THR A 60 -5.67 -14.53 1.43
CA THR A 60 -6.62 -13.70 0.69
C THR A 60 -8.05 -13.99 1.15
N VAL A 61 -8.76 -12.93 1.47
CA VAL A 61 -10.15 -12.95 1.94
C VAL A 61 -11.02 -12.18 0.97
N SER A 62 -12.19 -12.73 0.65
CA SER A 62 -13.19 -12.08 -0.21
C SER A 62 -14.53 -12.02 0.51
N ILE A 63 -15.10 -10.82 0.59
CA ILE A 63 -16.38 -10.55 1.26
C ILE A 63 -17.39 -10.12 0.19
N PRO A 64 -18.55 -10.81 0.03
CA PRO A 64 -19.63 -10.34 -0.83
C PRO A 64 -20.10 -8.96 -0.37
N TYR A 65 -20.20 -8.01 -1.30
CA TYR A 65 -20.64 -6.66 -0.97
C TYR A 65 -21.48 -6.06 -2.08
N LYS A 66 -22.60 -5.46 -1.69
CA LYS A 66 -23.47 -4.74 -2.61
C LYS A 66 -23.42 -3.24 -2.28
N PRO A 67 -22.65 -2.45 -3.01
CA PRO A 67 -22.55 -1.02 -2.79
C PRO A 67 -23.88 -0.28 -3.02
N THR A 68 -24.05 0.82 -2.31
CA THR A 68 -25.11 1.78 -2.58
C THR A 68 -24.84 2.56 -3.88
N PRO A 69 -25.87 3.22 -4.49
CA PRO A 69 -25.63 4.08 -5.65
C PRO A 69 -24.64 5.22 -5.39
N GLN A 70 -24.53 5.69 -4.15
CA GLN A 70 -23.54 6.70 -3.75
C GLN A 70 -22.12 6.14 -3.79
N GLU A 71 -21.92 4.95 -3.26
CA GLU A 71 -20.60 4.28 -3.24
C GLU A 71 -20.13 3.91 -4.66
N LEU A 72 -21.07 3.57 -5.55
CA LEU A 72 -20.74 3.27 -6.95
C LEU A 72 -20.27 4.50 -7.75
N ARG A 73 -20.54 5.73 -7.29
CA ARG A 73 -19.98 6.94 -7.92
C ARG A 73 -18.49 7.11 -7.66
N ASN A 74 -18.02 6.66 -6.49
CA ASN A 74 -16.60 6.60 -6.17
C ASN A 74 -16.26 5.25 -5.52
N PRO A 75 -16.17 4.16 -6.28
CA PRO A 75 -15.92 2.83 -5.75
C PRO A 75 -14.53 2.67 -5.12
N GLN A 76 -13.60 3.59 -5.40
CA GLN A 76 -12.29 3.63 -4.77
C GLN A 76 -12.37 3.97 -3.27
N GLY A 77 -13.46 4.62 -2.84
CA GLY A 77 -13.76 4.89 -1.45
C GLY A 77 -14.21 3.65 -0.65
N ILE A 78 -14.51 2.52 -1.31
CA ILE A 78 -14.81 1.26 -0.63
C ILE A 78 -13.50 0.65 -0.17
N VAL A 79 -13.34 0.51 1.14
CA VAL A 79 -12.09 0.09 1.79
C VAL A 79 -12.34 -1.06 2.75
N VAL A 80 -11.26 -1.67 3.22
CA VAL A 80 -11.27 -2.63 4.32
C VAL A 80 -10.54 -2.02 5.50
N TRP A 81 -11.12 -2.11 6.68
CA TRP A 81 -10.47 -1.80 7.94
C TRP A 81 -10.31 -3.08 8.76
N TYR A 82 -9.19 -3.26 9.43
CA TYR A 82 -9.13 -4.19 10.55
C TYR A 82 -9.28 -3.41 11.85
N ILE A 83 -9.82 -4.07 12.87
CA ILE A 83 -9.97 -3.49 14.19
C ILE A 83 -8.81 -4.00 15.05
N ASP A 84 -7.98 -3.08 15.53
CA ASP A 84 -6.84 -3.42 16.38
C ASP A 84 -7.27 -3.76 17.82
N GLY A 85 -6.29 -4.18 18.65
CA GLY A 85 -6.53 -4.55 20.04
C GLY A 85 -7.07 -3.40 20.92
N ASP A 86 -6.88 -2.14 20.48
CA ASP A 86 -7.38 -0.94 21.15
C ASP A 86 -8.76 -0.50 20.62
N GLY A 87 -9.33 -1.26 19.68
CA GLY A 87 -10.61 -0.95 19.05
C GLY A 87 -10.54 0.15 17.99
N ARG A 88 -9.35 0.46 17.43
CA ARG A 88 -9.19 1.44 16.36
C ARG A 88 -9.36 0.77 15.00
N ALA A 89 -9.97 1.50 14.07
CA ALA A 89 -10.00 1.08 12.68
C ALA A 89 -8.69 1.45 11.99
N VAL A 90 -8.02 0.44 11.44
CA VAL A 90 -6.77 0.60 10.69
C VAL A 90 -7.02 0.19 9.24
N SER A 91 -6.63 1.03 8.31
CA SER A 91 -6.83 0.78 6.88
C SER A 91 -5.99 -0.40 6.41
N VAL A 92 -6.59 -1.27 5.58
CA VAL A 92 -5.91 -2.36 4.86
C VAL A 92 -5.60 -1.86 3.44
N PRO A 93 -4.35 -1.50 3.13
CA PRO A 93 -4.03 -0.78 1.89
C PRO A 93 -4.37 -1.54 0.61
N ASN A 94 -4.30 -2.86 0.62
CA ASN A 94 -4.61 -3.73 -0.51
C ASN A 94 -6.09 -4.14 -0.61
N GLY A 95 -6.95 -3.68 0.34
CA GLY A 95 -8.37 -3.97 0.32
C GLY A 95 -9.07 -3.23 -0.83
N LYS A 96 -9.79 -3.93 -1.71
CA LYS A 96 -10.44 -3.34 -2.88
C LYS A 96 -11.76 -4.00 -3.21
N TYR A 97 -12.67 -3.23 -3.80
CA TYR A 97 -13.92 -3.71 -4.37
C TYR A 97 -13.77 -3.97 -5.88
N ASP A 98 -14.20 -5.14 -6.34
CA ASP A 98 -14.28 -5.47 -7.77
C ASP A 98 -15.76 -5.45 -8.21
N PRO A 99 -16.18 -4.48 -9.04
CA PRO A 99 -17.56 -4.38 -9.51
C PRO A 99 -17.99 -5.54 -10.42
N ARG A 100 -17.05 -6.27 -11.02
CA ARG A 100 -17.37 -7.41 -11.89
C ARG A 100 -17.79 -8.64 -11.09
N THR A 101 -17.22 -8.81 -9.89
CA THR A 101 -17.49 -9.97 -9.01
C THR A 101 -18.45 -9.63 -7.88
N GLY A 102 -18.62 -8.34 -7.56
CA GLY A 102 -19.36 -7.90 -6.37
C GLY A 102 -18.65 -8.25 -5.07
N MET A 103 -17.34 -8.43 -5.10
CA MET A 103 -16.55 -8.82 -3.93
C MET A 103 -15.64 -7.68 -3.47
N VAL A 104 -15.49 -7.54 -2.16
CA VAL A 104 -14.39 -6.81 -1.54
C VAL A 104 -13.32 -7.82 -1.17
N THR A 105 -12.12 -7.67 -1.72
CA THR A 105 -11.01 -8.62 -1.53
C THR A 105 -9.83 -7.90 -0.90
N PHE A 106 -9.18 -8.57 0.04
CA PHE A 106 -7.93 -8.11 0.65
C PHE A 106 -7.04 -9.29 1.03
N THR A 107 -5.76 -9.01 1.25
CA THR A 107 -4.78 -9.98 1.74
C THR A 107 -4.30 -9.55 3.12
N THR A 108 -4.23 -10.50 4.05
CA THR A 108 -3.77 -10.26 5.42
C THR A 108 -2.77 -11.30 5.86
N THR A 109 -1.91 -10.93 6.81
CA THR A 109 -0.90 -11.79 7.46
C THR A 109 -1.22 -12.04 8.93
N HIS A 110 -2.36 -11.56 9.42
CA HIS A 110 -2.86 -11.79 10.78
C HIS A 110 -4.37 -11.95 10.79
N PHE A 111 -4.93 -12.61 11.82
CA PHE A 111 -6.37 -12.75 11.99
C PHE A 111 -6.89 -11.73 13.00
N SER A 112 -8.02 -11.13 12.68
CA SER A 112 -8.67 -10.07 13.45
C SER A 112 -10.10 -9.90 12.97
N ASP A 113 -10.78 -8.86 13.46
CA ASP A 113 -12.04 -8.37 12.93
C ASP A 113 -11.78 -7.45 11.74
N TYR A 114 -12.45 -7.71 10.59
CA TYR A 114 -12.32 -6.94 9.35
C TYR A 114 -13.67 -6.40 8.91
N ALA A 115 -13.75 -5.12 8.64
CA ALA A 115 -14.96 -4.44 8.19
C ALA A 115 -14.81 -3.90 6.78
N VAL A 116 -15.88 -4.02 5.99
CA VAL A 116 -16.04 -3.17 4.80
C VAL A 116 -16.48 -1.79 5.28
N ALA A 117 -15.85 -0.75 4.75
CA ALA A 117 -16.18 0.63 5.06
C ALA A 117 -16.23 1.48 3.78
N TYR A 118 -16.82 2.67 3.89
CA TYR A 118 -16.79 3.66 2.81
C TYR A 118 -16.14 4.93 3.35
N ASN A 119 -14.95 5.24 2.83
CA ASN A 119 -14.09 6.34 3.26
C ASN A 119 -13.68 7.20 2.06
N PRO A 120 -14.63 7.88 1.39
CA PRO A 120 -14.30 8.75 0.27
C PRO A 120 -13.54 9.97 0.79
N VAL A 121 -12.44 10.30 0.12
CA VAL A 121 -11.66 11.52 0.36
C VAL A 121 -11.60 12.29 -0.94
N GLU A 122 -11.96 13.57 -0.87
CA GLU A 122 -11.97 14.49 -2.00
C GLU A 122 -10.98 15.62 -1.77
N PHE A 123 -10.29 16.04 -2.82
CA PHE A 123 -9.39 17.17 -2.84
C PHE A 123 -9.88 18.21 -3.83
N GLY A 124 -9.82 19.48 -3.45
CA GLY A 124 -10.37 20.58 -4.25
C GLY A 124 -9.65 20.80 -5.58
N ASP A 125 -8.42 20.32 -5.69
CA ASP A 125 -7.55 20.42 -6.87
C ASP A 125 -7.47 19.11 -7.70
N VAL A 126 -8.33 18.12 -7.40
CA VAL A 126 -8.39 16.83 -8.12
C VAL A 126 -9.74 16.71 -8.83
N ALA A 127 -9.79 17.04 -10.11
CA ALA A 127 -11.01 16.96 -10.91
C ALA A 127 -11.38 15.49 -11.20
N GLU A 128 -12.69 15.15 -11.17
CA GLU A 128 -13.20 13.79 -11.44
C GLU A 128 -12.78 13.24 -12.82
N GLY A 129 -12.61 14.13 -13.82
CA GLY A 129 -12.16 13.75 -15.17
C GLY A 129 -10.64 13.62 -15.34
N ALA A 130 -9.84 13.89 -14.32
CA ALA A 130 -8.39 13.78 -14.40
C ALA A 130 -7.95 12.31 -14.48
N TRP A 131 -6.90 12.02 -15.25
CA TRP A 131 -6.37 10.67 -15.43
C TRP A 131 -5.93 10.01 -14.12
N TYR A 132 -5.56 10.82 -13.14
CA TYR A 132 -5.12 10.40 -11.81
C TYR A 132 -6.23 10.34 -10.76
N TYR A 133 -7.47 10.78 -11.09
CA TYR A 133 -8.56 10.87 -10.12
C TYR A 133 -8.79 9.56 -9.36
N GLY A 134 -8.92 8.43 -10.08
CA GLY A 134 -9.14 7.13 -9.47
C GLY A 134 -7.97 6.69 -8.57
N ALA A 135 -6.74 6.96 -9.01
CA ALA A 135 -5.55 6.60 -8.25
C ALA A 135 -5.41 7.44 -6.97
N VAL A 136 -5.65 8.74 -7.05
CA VAL A 136 -5.62 9.63 -5.88
C VAL A 136 -6.74 9.27 -4.90
N SER A 137 -7.96 9.06 -5.39
CA SER A 137 -9.10 8.61 -4.55
C SER A 137 -8.80 7.29 -3.84
N PHE A 138 -8.14 6.35 -4.55
CA PHE A 138 -7.76 5.05 -3.99
C PHE A 138 -6.78 5.18 -2.81
N ILE A 139 -5.67 5.90 -3.01
CA ILE A 139 -4.64 6.03 -1.96
C ILE A 139 -5.09 6.91 -0.79
N ALA A 140 -5.97 7.90 -1.07
CA ALA A 140 -6.52 8.76 -0.04
C ALA A 140 -7.52 8.03 0.85
N ALA A 141 -8.44 7.26 0.25
CA ALA A 141 -9.43 6.47 0.99
C ALA A 141 -8.76 5.45 1.94
N ARG A 142 -7.55 5.00 1.63
CA ARG A 142 -6.74 4.06 2.43
C ARG A 142 -5.76 4.72 3.37
N GLU A 143 -5.86 6.06 3.53
CA GLU A 143 -5.02 6.84 4.44
C GLU A 143 -3.51 6.78 4.10
N ILE A 144 -3.16 6.33 2.88
CA ILE A 144 -1.79 6.36 2.37
C ILE A 144 -1.32 7.80 2.22
N THR A 145 -2.23 8.70 1.79
CA THR A 145 -2.00 10.14 1.70
C THR A 145 -3.08 10.94 2.42
N ASN A 146 -2.68 12.06 3.02
CA ASN A 146 -3.58 13.05 3.58
C ASN A 146 -3.58 14.36 2.75
N GLY A 147 -2.98 14.34 1.54
CA GLY A 147 -2.79 15.51 0.71
C GLY A 147 -1.63 16.39 1.19
N THR A 148 -1.63 17.66 0.74
CA THR A 148 -0.60 18.66 1.04
C THR A 148 -1.09 19.74 2.00
N GLY A 149 -2.31 19.59 2.50
CA GLY A 149 -2.96 20.56 3.38
C GLY A 149 -3.96 21.46 2.63
N GLY A 150 -4.80 22.16 3.40
CA GLY A 150 -5.82 23.05 2.83
C GLY A 150 -6.87 22.36 1.94
N GLY A 151 -7.03 21.04 2.07
CA GLY A 151 -7.94 20.27 1.20
C GLY A 151 -7.40 19.98 -0.20
N ASN A 152 -6.08 20.11 -0.40
CA ASN A 152 -5.41 19.88 -1.68
C ASN A 152 -4.56 18.62 -1.67
N TYR A 153 -4.40 17.99 -2.86
CA TYR A 153 -3.49 16.89 -3.13
C TYR A 153 -2.20 17.35 -3.81
N SER A 154 -2.25 18.43 -4.58
CA SER A 154 -1.18 18.98 -5.40
C SER A 154 -0.66 17.99 -6.45
N PRO A 155 -1.49 17.48 -7.37
CA PRO A 155 -1.15 16.37 -8.27
C PRO A 155 0.07 16.62 -9.15
N GLU A 156 0.24 17.86 -9.62
CA GLU A 156 1.33 18.24 -10.53
C GLU A 156 2.63 18.65 -9.78
N ALA A 157 2.58 18.72 -8.44
CA ALA A 157 3.77 19.04 -7.67
C ALA A 157 4.81 17.92 -7.77
N GLY A 158 6.08 18.30 -7.88
CA GLY A 158 7.18 17.35 -7.81
C GLY A 158 7.21 16.64 -6.47
N LEU A 159 7.42 15.34 -6.49
CA LEU A 159 7.48 14.52 -5.28
C LEU A 159 8.89 14.58 -4.69
N THR A 160 9.00 14.88 -3.39
CA THR A 160 10.30 14.79 -2.71
C THR A 160 10.62 13.36 -2.30
N ARG A 161 11.90 13.09 -2.05
CA ARG A 161 12.35 11.75 -1.58
C ARG A 161 11.75 11.40 -0.22
N GLY A 162 11.60 12.39 0.68
CA GLY A 162 10.95 12.24 1.98
C GLY A 162 9.45 11.93 1.87
N GLU A 163 8.74 12.62 0.98
CA GLU A 163 7.32 12.32 0.71
C GLU A 163 7.14 10.93 0.11
N PHE A 164 8.01 10.57 -0.84
CA PHE A 164 7.96 9.24 -1.47
C PHE A 164 8.07 8.12 -0.45
N ILE A 165 9.08 8.18 0.45
CA ILE A 165 9.29 7.08 1.42
C ILE A 165 8.08 6.90 2.32
N VAL A 166 7.44 7.98 2.75
CA VAL A 166 6.22 7.93 3.59
C VAL A 166 5.06 7.29 2.85
N LEU A 167 4.78 7.73 1.61
CA LEU A 167 3.69 7.17 0.80
C LEU A 167 3.90 5.68 0.53
N MET A 168 5.11 5.29 0.16
CA MET A 168 5.46 3.90 -0.11
C MET A 168 5.31 3.03 1.14
N MET A 169 5.86 3.44 2.28
CA MET A 169 5.82 2.63 3.49
C MET A 169 4.40 2.49 4.04
N ARG A 170 3.58 3.55 4.00
CA ARG A 170 2.15 3.48 4.34
C ARG A 170 1.38 2.55 3.41
N ALA A 171 1.70 2.56 2.10
CA ALA A 171 1.07 1.70 1.11
C ALA A 171 1.29 0.20 1.39
N TYR A 172 2.36 -0.13 2.07
CA TYR A 172 2.72 -1.52 2.40
C TYR A 172 2.63 -1.85 3.90
N GLY A 173 2.05 -0.93 4.70
CA GLY A 173 1.88 -1.16 6.14
C GLY A 173 3.22 -1.30 6.89
N ILE A 174 4.27 -0.60 6.42
CA ILE A 174 5.56 -0.55 7.10
C ILE A 174 5.54 0.64 8.06
N ASP A 175 5.52 0.34 9.36
CA ASP A 175 5.45 1.36 10.40
C ASP A 175 6.77 2.14 10.54
N PRO A 176 6.70 3.44 10.88
CA PRO A 176 7.88 4.23 11.21
C PRO A 176 8.51 3.75 12.54
N ASP A 177 9.82 3.91 12.67
CA ASP A 177 10.50 3.68 13.95
C ASP A 177 10.14 4.80 14.94
N GLU A 178 9.65 4.43 16.12
CA GLU A 178 9.27 5.39 17.17
C GLU A 178 10.48 6.09 17.79
N ASN A 179 11.61 5.38 17.88
CA ASN A 179 12.88 5.88 18.41
C ASN A 179 13.98 5.73 17.35
N PRO A 180 14.08 6.67 16.40
CA PRO A 180 14.89 6.54 15.19
C PRO A 180 16.41 6.72 15.44
N ALA A 181 17.01 5.84 16.25
CA ALA A 181 18.46 5.81 16.45
C ALA A 181 19.19 5.35 15.17
N GLY A 182 20.38 5.90 14.92
CA GLY A 182 21.22 5.51 13.79
C GLY A 182 20.68 5.92 12.40
N ASN A 183 19.83 6.91 12.34
CA ASN A 183 19.21 7.44 11.12
C ASN A 183 20.22 8.13 10.18
N PHE A 184 19.75 8.63 9.04
CA PHE A 184 20.51 9.52 8.16
C PHE A 184 20.78 10.84 8.87
N ALA A 185 21.94 11.45 8.58
CA ALA A 185 22.37 12.66 9.24
C ALA A 185 21.47 13.88 8.94
N ASP A 186 20.79 13.84 7.81
CA ASP A 186 19.86 14.86 7.31
C ASP A 186 18.38 14.50 7.48
N ALA A 187 18.07 13.47 8.28
CA ALA A 187 16.69 13.03 8.49
C ALA A 187 15.81 14.06 9.25
N GLY A 188 16.45 14.99 9.98
CA GLY A 188 15.75 16.02 10.74
C GLY A 188 14.82 15.47 11.84
N ASP A 189 13.85 16.31 12.25
CA ASP A 189 12.75 15.96 13.15
C ASP A 189 11.43 16.35 12.50
N THR A 190 10.94 15.49 11.63
CA THR A 190 9.78 15.74 10.77
C THR A 190 8.90 14.49 10.66
N TYR A 191 7.80 14.58 9.92
CA TYR A 191 6.86 13.47 9.72
C TYR A 191 7.48 12.25 9.00
N TYR A 192 8.59 12.42 8.28
CA TYR A 192 9.28 11.31 7.59
C TYR A 192 10.45 10.71 8.39
N THR A 193 10.87 11.30 9.51
CA THR A 193 12.08 10.89 10.26
C THR A 193 12.04 9.42 10.67
N GLY A 194 10.92 8.96 11.26
CA GLY A 194 10.75 7.55 11.66
C GLY A 194 10.73 6.59 10.46
N TYR A 195 10.13 7.03 9.33
CA TYR A 195 10.11 6.25 8.10
C TYR A 195 11.50 6.10 7.48
N LEU A 196 12.33 7.16 7.52
CA LEU A 196 13.72 7.11 7.05
C LEU A 196 14.56 6.14 7.88
N ALA A 197 14.38 6.13 9.20
CA ALA A 197 15.07 5.19 10.08
C ALA A 197 14.67 3.73 9.78
N ALA A 198 13.37 3.47 9.65
CA ALA A 198 12.87 2.16 9.29
C ALA A 198 13.36 1.71 7.90
N ALA A 199 13.36 2.59 6.91
CA ALA A 199 13.87 2.29 5.56
C ALA A 199 15.36 1.92 5.57
N LYS A 200 16.15 2.64 6.37
CA LYS A 200 17.58 2.35 6.54
C LYS A 200 17.80 1.01 7.24
N ARG A 201 17.12 0.78 8.37
CA ARG A 201 17.21 -0.46 9.15
C ARG A 201 16.81 -1.69 8.35
N LEU A 202 15.77 -1.58 7.53
CA LEU A 202 15.26 -2.67 6.67
C LEU A 202 16.11 -2.87 5.40
N GLY A 203 17.09 -2.01 5.11
CA GLY A 203 17.88 -2.08 3.89
C GLY A 203 17.13 -1.62 2.62
N ILE A 204 16.00 -0.94 2.76
CA ILE A 204 15.26 -0.36 1.64
C ILE A 204 16.08 0.77 0.99
N SER A 205 16.77 1.57 1.80
CA SER A 205 17.65 2.64 1.32
C SER A 205 18.97 2.68 2.06
N ALA A 206 20.06 2.82 1.29
CA ALA A 206 21.40 3.16 1.83
C ALA A 206 21.67 4.69 1.79
N GLY A 207 20.71 5.49 1.33
CA GLY A 207 20.86 6.93 1.14
C GLY A 207 21.58 7.29 -0.17
N VAL A 208 22.09 8.53 -0.23
CA VAL A 208 22.81 9.09 -1.38
C VAL A 208 24.33 9.18 -1.15
N GLY A 209 24.84 8.56 -0.11
CA GLY A 209 26.24 8.61 0.31
C GLY A 209 26.43 9.48 1.56
N SER A 210 27.60 9.36 2.20
CA SER A 210 27.98 10.13 3.41
C SER A 210 26.92 10.13 4.52
N ASN A 211 26.16 9.03 4.66
CA ASN A 211 25.02 8.90 5.59
C ASN A 211 23.93 9.95 5.38
N LEU A 212 23.71 10.44 4.15
CA LEU A 212 22.66 11.38 3.78
C LEU A 212 21.54 10.67 2.98
N TYR A 213 20.30 11.11 3.16
CA TYR A 213 19.14 10.65 2.38
C TYR A 213 18.67 11.67 1.35
N ALA A 214 18.93 12.95 1.58
CA ALA A 214 18.43 14.09 0.83
C ALA A 214 16.89 14.16 0.74
N PRO A 215 16.17 14.19 1.88
CA PRO A 215 14.71 14.04 1.91
C PRO A 215 13.97 15.15 1.17
N ASP A 216 14.52 16.36 1.12
CA ASP A 216 13.87 17.53 0.51
C ASP A 216 14.15 17.64 -1.01
N ASN A 217 15.06 16.82 -1.54
CA ASN A 217 15.30 16.78 -2.99
C ASN A 217 14.13 16.09 -3.70
N GLN A 218 13.80 16.57 -4.89
CA GLN A 218 12.88 15.86 -5.79
C GLN A 218 13.45 14.49 -6.17
N ILE A 219 12.59 13.47 -6.16
CA ILE A 219 12.98 12.12 -6.53
C ILE A 219 12.91 11.93 -8.05
N THR A 220 13.96 11.33 -8.63
CA THR A 220 13.91 10.90 -10.03
C THR A 220 13.13 9.59 -10.17
N ARG A 221 12.63 9.31 -11.38
CA ARG A 221 11.85 8.10 -11.65
C ARG A 221 12.67 6.83 -11.38
N GLN A 222 13.92 6.76 -11.80
CA GLN A 222 14.77 5.59 -11.53
C GLN A 222 15.09 5.42 -10.04
N GLU A 223 15.24 6.50 -9.27
CA GLU A 223 15.39 6.41 -7.80
C GLU A 223 14.11 5.90 -7.13
N MET A 224 12.96 6.45 -7.54
CA MET A 224 11.66 6.01 -7.05
C MET A 224 11.44 4.53 -7.28
N PHE A 225 11.68 4.04 -8.49
CA PHE A 225 11.49 2.63 -8.83
C PHE A 225 12.49 1.70 -8.14
N THR A 226 13.72 2.16 -7.93
CA THR A 226 14.71 1.39 -7.18
C THR A 226 14.34 1.25 -5.71
N LEU A 227 13.91 2.33 -5.06
CA LEU A 227 13.46 2.28 -3.66
C LEU A 227 12.19 1.42 -3.52
N LEU A 228 11.25 1.54 -4.46
CA LEU A 228 10.05 0.70 -4.50
C LEU A 228 10.39 -0.78 -4.66
N TYR A 229 11.28 -1.12 -5.60
CA TYR A 229 11.78 -2.48 -5.80
C TYR A 229 12.42 -3.04 -4.52
N ASN A 230 13.28 -2.26 -3.87
CA ASN A 230 13.93 -2.67 -2.62
C ASN A 230 12.91 -2.94 -1.50
N ALA A 231 11.90 -2.06 -1.35
CA ALA A 231 10.85 -2.26 -0.38
C ALA A 231 10.05 -3.54 -0.65
N LEU A 232 9.61 -3.74 -1.90
CA LEU A 232 8.87 -4.93 -2.32
C LEU A 232 9.68 -6.22 -2.12
N LYS A 233 10.99 -6.16 -2.36
CA LYS A 233 11.91 -7.28 -2.14
C LYS A 233 12.02 -7.63 -0.65
N VAL A 234 12.14 -6.62 0.23
CA VAL A 234 12.22 -6.80 1.68
C VAL A 234 10.96 -7.44 2.26
N ILE A 235 9.78 -7.06 1.74
CA ILE A 235 8.50 -7.61 2.21
C ILE A 235 8.04 -8.84 1.40
N GLU A 236 8.87 -9.36 0.50
CA GLU A 236 8.60 -10.53 -0.35
C GLU A 236 7.32 -10.39 -1.21
N GLN A 237 7.09 -9.17 -1.74
CA GLN A 237 5.93 -8.84 -2.58
C GLN A 237 6.31 -8.27 -3.95
N LEU A 238 7.44 -8.71 -4.51
CA LEU A 238 7.79 -8.33 -5.88
C LEU A 238 6.68 -8.78 -6.83
N PRO A 239 6.27 -7.90 -7.78
CA PRO A 239 5.28 -8.28 -8.79
C PRO A 239 5.81 -9.40 -9.69
N GLU A 240 4.93 -10.31 -10.09
CA GLU A 240 5.26 -11.46 -10.92
C GLU A 240 4.56 -11.39 -12.28
N GLY A 241 5.08 -12.19 -13.22
CA GLY A 241 4.52 -12.32 -14.56
C GLY A 241 5.22 -11.40 -15.58
N ILE A 242 4.88 -11.61 -16.86
CA ILE A 242 5.35 -10.80 -17.99
C ILE A 242 4.10 -10.24 -18.67
N LEU A 243 3.71 -9.04 -18.29
CA LEU A 243 2.51 -8.34 -18.78
C LEU A 243 2.86 -7.07 -19.55
N GLY A 244 4.06 -6.54 -19.34
CA GLY A 244 4.54 -5.30 -19.92
C GLY A 244 5.46 -5.52 -21.13
N LYS A 245 6.16 -4.45 -21.48
CA LYS A 245 7.19 -4.42 -22.52
C LYS A 245 8.54 -4.78 -21.93
N ALA A 246 9.52 -5.14 -22.77
CA ALA A 246 10.89 -5.20 -22.33
C ALA A 246 11.47 -3.78 -22.09
N LEU A 247 12.42 -3.65 -21.18
CA LEU A 247 13.10 -2.37 -20.93
C LEU A 247 13.68 -1.78 -22.21
N THR A 248 14.20 -2.63 -23.08
CA THR A 248 14.80 -2.25 -24.38
C THR A 248 13.83 -1.72 -25.42
N ASP A 249 12.51 -1.87 -25.20
CA ASP A 249 11.49 -1.33 -26.11
C ASP A 249 11.29 0.19 -25.93
N PHE A 250 11.94 0.79 -24.95
CA PHE A 250 11.86 2.22 -24.69
C PHE A 250 13.07 2.97 -25.25
N ALA A 251 12.80 4.07 -25.92
CA ALA A 251 13.81 4.84 -26.66
C ALA A 251 14.94 5.41 -25.77
N ASP A 252 14.68 5.56 -24.49
CA ASP A 252 15.58 6.10 -23.48
C ASP A 252 16.05 5.06 -22.46
N SER A 253 15.95 3.77 -22.79
CA SER A 253 16.44 2.69 -21.94
C SER A 253 17.93 2.77 -21.63
N GLY A 254 18.73 3.36 -22.54
CA GLY A 254 20.14 3.61 -22.33
C GLY A 254 20.48 4.69 -21.29
N ASP A 255 19.51 5.52 -20.90
CA ASP A 255 19.66 6.54 -19.86
C ASP A 255 19.45 5.99 -18.46
N VAL A 256 19.02 4.71 -18.34
CA VAL A 256 18.85 4.04 -17.04
C VAL A 256 20.22 3.73 -16.44
N ALA A 257 20.44 4.25 -15.24
CA ALA A 257 21.69 4.00 -14.52
C ALA A 257 21.85 2.51 -14.18
N ALA A 258 23.07 2.01 -14.16
CA ALA A 258 23.37 0.59 -13.91
C ALA A 258 22.76 0.07 -12.60
N TRP A 259 22.75 0.90 -11.55
CA TRP A 259 22.16 0.56 -10.26
C TRP A 259 20.63 0.47 -10.26
N ALA A 260 19.95 1.08 -11.25
CA ALA A 260 18.50 1.08 -11.38
C ALA A 260 17.99 0.01 -12.38
N THR A 261 18.87 -0.63 -13.14
CA THR A 261 18.48 -1.50 -14.25
C THR A 261 17.62 -2.67 -13.79
N GLU A 262 17.97 -3.35 -12.69
CA GLU A 262 17.22 -4.51 -12.17
C GLU A 262 15.79 -4.10 -11.80
N ALA A 263 15.64 -3.01 -11.05
CA ALA A 263 14.35 -2.49 -10.62
C ALA A 263 13.48 -2.05 -11.81
N MET A 264 14.05 -1.27 -12.72
CA MET A 264 13.37 -0.76 -13.91
C MET A 264 12.92 -1.92 -14.82
N THR A 265 13.76 -2.93 -15.03
CA THR A 265 13.43 -4.11 -15.85
C THR A 265 12.22 -4.84 -15.25
N LEU A 266 12.26 -5.20 -13.97
CA LEU A 266 11.16 -5.92 -13.33
C LEU A 266 9.84 -5.16 -13.40
N LEU A 267 9.86 -3.87 -13.02
CA LEU A 267 8.63 -3.08 -12.95
C LEU A 267 8.03 -2.76 -14.32
N VAL A 268 8.85 -2.70 -15.36
CA VAL A 268 8.41 -2.57 -16.76
C VAL A 268 7.85 -3.88 -17.28
N GLU A 269 8.55 -5.00 -17.10
CA GLU A 269 8.12 -6.32 -17.60
C GLU A 269 6.84 -6.80 -16.93
N THR A 270 6.63 -6.49 -15.67
CA THR A 270 5.38 -6.80 -14.95
C THR A 270 4.22 -5.85 -15.25
N GLY A 271 4.45 -4.83 -16.09
CA GLY A 271 3.42 -3.84 -16.44
C GLY A 271 3.08 -2.87 -15.31
N THR A 272 3.84 -2.85 -14.22
CA THR A 272 3.71 -1.87 -13.13
C THR A 272 3.99 -0.47 -13.63
N VAL A 273 4.98 -0.36 -14.53
CA VAL A 273 5.40 0.87 -15.21
C VAL A 273 5.24 0.69 -16.72
N SER A 274 4.51 1.60 -17.37
CA SER A 274 4.25 1.55 -18.82
C SER A 274 4.95 2.65 -19.62
N GLY A 275 5.58 3.60 -18.95
CA GLY A 275 6.15 4.79 -19.58
C GLY A 275 5.11 5.69 -20.26
N SER A 276 5.57 6.67 -20.99
CA SER A 276 4.73 7.58 -21.78
C SER A 276 5.42 7.94 -23.09
N GLY A 277 4.67 7.93 -24.21
CA GLY A 277 5.23 8.24 -25.52
C GLY A 277 6.42 7.36 -25.94
N GLY A 278 6.51 6.11 -25.49
CA GLY A 278 7.64 5.21 -25.75
C GLY A 278 8.91 5.53 -24.96
N ARG A 279 8.80 6.28 -23.88
CA ARG A 279 9.91 6.67 -22.99
C ARG A 279 9.59 6.39 -21.54
N LEU A 280 10.62 6.11 -20.75
CA LEU A 280 10.56 5.90 -19.30
C LEU A 280 10.92 7.17 -18.51
N ASN A 281 11.70 8.05 -19.10
CA ASN A 281 12.24 9.26 -18.50
C ASN A 281 12.96 9.00 -17.15
N PRO A 282 13.95 8.11 -17.09
CA PRO A 282 14.51 7.60 -15.84
C PRO A 282 15.14 8.69 -14.96
N THR A 283 15.74 9.72 -15.56
CA THR A 283 16.39 10.85 -14.87
C THR A 283 15.44 12.02 -14.59
N GLY A 284 14.22 12.01 -15.15
CA GLY A 284 13.20 13.00 -14.88
C GLY A 284 12.60 12.84 -13.48
N THR A 285 12.12 13.94 -12.92
CA THR A 285 11.43 13.94 -11.62
C THR A 285 10.03 13.35 -11.75
N THR A 286 9.49 12.87 -10.64
CA THR A 286 8.16 12.28 -10.54
C THR A 286 7.20 13.26 -9.89
N THR A 287 5.97 13.34 -10.41
CA THR A 287 4.89 14.09 -9.75
C THR A 287 4.15 13.23 -8.71
N ARG A 288 3.41 13.91 -7.84
CA ARG A 288 2.55 13.24 -6.85
C ARG A 288 1.46 12.39 -7.52
N ALA A 289 0.89 12.87 -8.65
CA ALA A 289 -0.09 12.12 -9.42
C ALA A 289 0.49 10.83 -10.03
N GLU A 290 1.70 10.89 -10.56
CA GLU A 290 2.40 9.71 -11.12
C GLU A 290 2.67 8.67 -10.03
N MET A 291 3.08 9.09 -8.83
CA MET A 291 3.26 8.18 -7.69
C MET A 291 1.94 7.53 -7.26
N ALA A 292 0.83 8.30 -7.20
CA ALA A 292 -0.48 7.75 -6.90
C ALA A 292 -0.85 6.64 -7.90
N GLN A 293 -0.60 6.86 -9.19
CA GLN A 293 -0.88 5.88 -10.24
C GLN A 293 -0.02 4.62 -10.10
N VAL A 294 1.25 4.75 -9.73
CA VAL A 294 2.14 3.59 -9.49
C VAL A 294 1.61 2.76 -8.33
N LEU A 295 1.26 3.38 -7.20
CA LEU A 295 0.69 2.67 -6.05
C LEU A 295 -0.66 2.02 -6.40
N TYR A 296 -1.51 2.71 -7.16
CA TYR A 296 -2.76 2.14 -7.63
C TYR A 296 -2.55 0.93 -8.54
N ASN A 297 -1.54 0.96 -9.42
CA ASN A 297 -1.22 -0.18 -10.29
C ASN A 297 -0.76 -1.41 -9.49
N LEU A 298 -0.11 -1.20 -8.36
CA LEU A 298 0.40 -2.29 -7.51
C LEU A 298 -0.67 -2.84 -6.56
N LEU A 299 -1.48 -1.98 -5.95
CA LEU A 299 -2.42 -2.35 -4.89
C LEU A 299 -3.86 -2.53 -5.38
N GLY A 300 -4.25 -1.80 -6.41
CA GLY A 300 -5.63 -1.65 -6.88
C GLY A 300 -6.02 -2.54 -8.06
N LYS A 301 -5.06 -3.21 -8.70
CA LYS A 301 -5.32 -4.07 -9.87
C LYS A 301 -5.41 -5.54 -9.52
#